data_70c675ba81fa798e1f2cd7f4930e96d7
#
_entry.id   70c675ba81fa798e1f2cd7f4930e96d7
#
_cell.length_a   1.000
_cell.length_b   1.000
_cell.length_c   1.000
_cell.angle_alpha   90.00
_cell.angle_beta   90.00
_cell.angle_gamma   90.00
#
_symmetry.space_group_name_H-M   'P 1'
#
loop_
_entity.id
_entity.type
_entity.pdbx_description
1 polymer ?
#
loop_
_entity_poly.entity_id
_entity_poly.type
_entity_poly.pdbx_seq_one_letter_code
_entity_poly.pdbx_strand_id
1 'polypeptide(L)'
;DAARSYGRAEEFLGQWLRSRSIEPGAVTISSKWGYTYTADWQVDADPPEVKDLSADTLRRQLAETREQLGEHLTLYQIHSATASSGVLEDPEVRALLAELRSRGVAVGFSATGTEQPDTIRRAIEAGGFDTVQATYNLLERSAGDALEAAHDAGMGVIIKEALANGRLTARGGIGPLTDAARRLGMTEDAVALAGVLARPWVDAALSGAATVDQLHSNLTAVEIVWDETLEDELSGLVEPSDGYWHTRSDLTWT
;
A
#
# COMPACT_ATOMS: atom_id res chain seq x y z
N ASP A 1 4.71 -1.30 7.28
CA ASP A 1 4.60 -2.00 6.00
C ASP A 1 5.95 -2.00 5.30
N ALA A 2 6.49 -3.18 5.02
CA ALA A 2 7.76 -3.40 4.37
C ALA A 2 7.59 -4.25 3.10
N ALA A 3 8.69 -4.59 2.44
CA ALA A 3 8.74 -5.57 1.37
C ALA A 3 10.20 -6.08 1.21
N ARG A 4 10.35 -7.29 0.68
CA ARG A 4 11.67 -7.86 0.39
C ARG A 4 12.50 -7.01 -0.58
N SER A 5 11.85 -6.32 -1.51
CA SER A 5 12.53 -5.43 -2.46
C SER A 5 12.85 -4.04 -1.91
N TYR A 6 12.45 -3.70 -0.68
CA TYR A 6 12.74 -2.39 -0.08
C TYR A 6 14.11 -2.36 0.61
N GLY A 7 15.12 -2.97 0.01
CA GLY A 7 16.48 -3.00 0.51
C GLY A 7 16.57 -3.57 1.94
N ARG A 8 17.00 -2.77 2.90
CA ARG A 8 17.18 -3.17 4.30
C ARG A 8 15.99 -2.86 5.21
N ALA A 9 14.80 -2.54 4.66
CA ALA A 9 13.66 -2.11 5.46
C ALA A 9 13.25 -3.13 6.54
N GLU A 10 13.19 -4.42 6.21
CA GLU A 10 12.87 -5.47 7.19
C GLU A 10 13.93 -5.59 8.30
N GLU A 11 15.20 -5.50 7.94
CA GLU A 11 16.32 -5.52 8.90
C GLU A 11 16.22 -4.37 9.90
N PHE A 12 16.05 -3.13 9.42
CA PHE A 12 15.89 -1.95 10.28
C PHE A 12 14.65 -2.06 11.17
N LEU A 13 13.54 -2.52 10.60
CA LEU A 13 12.31 -2.73 11.36
C LEU A 13 12.49 -3.76 12.46
N GLY A 14 13.09 -4.92 12.15
CA GLY A 14 13.38 -5.96 13.13
C GLY A 14 14.35 -5.50 14.23
N GLN A 15 15.40 -4.74 13.87
CA GLN A 15 16.31 -4.14 14.84
C GLN A 15 15.61 -3.14 15.76
N TRP A 16 14.73 -2.29 15.20
CA TRP A 16 13.95 -1.33 15.98
C TRP A 16 13.02 -2.03 16.97
N LEU A 17 12.27 -3.03 16.53
CA LEU A 17 11.37 -3.81 17.39
C LEU A 17 12.12 -4.43 18.58
N ARG A 18 13.25 -5.07 18.32
CA ARG A 18 14.10 -5.65 19.37
C ARG A 18 14.69 -4.59 20.30
N SER A 19 15.20 -3.49 19.76
CA SER A 19 15.82 -2.42 20.56
C SER A 19 14.85 -1.71 21.50
N ARG A 20 13.56 -1.73 21.16
CA ARG A 20 12.48 -1.14 21.97
C ARG A 20 11.73 -2.18 22.81
N SER A 21 12.13 -3.45 22.75
CA SER A 21 11.44 -4.55 23.44
C SER A 21 9.93 -4.55 23.16
N ILE A 22 9.56 -4.31 21.90
CA ILE A 22 8.17 -4.35 21.47
C ILE A 22 7.75 -5.81 21.37
N GLU A 23 6.68 -6.17 22.06
CA GLU A 23 6.17 -7.55 22.03
C GLU A 23 5.50 -7.87 20.67
N PRO A 24 5.60 -9.11 20.16
CA PRO A 24 4.84 -9.55 19.00
C PRO A 24 3.34 -9.26 19.16
N GLY A 25 2.74 -8.70 18.11
CA GLY A 25 1.32 -8.31 18.11
C GLY A 25 1.00 -6.94 18.71
N ALA A 26 1.93 -6.28 19.41
CA ALA A 26 1.72 -4.92 19.90
C ALA A 26 1.62 -3.87 18.78
N VAL A 27 2.23 -4.17 17.62
CA VAL A 27 2.17 -3.34 16.41
C VAL A 27 1.94 -4.28 15.23
N THR A 28 1.04 -3.91 14.33
CA THR A 28 0.84 -4.64 13.07
C THR A 28 2.04 -4.45 12.17
N ILE A 29 2.74 -5.53 11.88
CA ILE A 29 3.92 -5.56 11.02
C ILE A 29 3.58 -6.33 9.75
N SER A 30 3.62 -5.64 8.62
CA SER A 30 3.41 -6.26 7.31
C SER A 30 4.68 -6.26 6.46
N SER A 31 4.83 -7.31 5.66
CA SER A 31 5.81 -7.36 4.58
C SER A 31 5.24 -8.01 3.32
N LYS A 32 5.98 -7.91 2.21
CA LYS A 32 5.56 -8.39 0.90
C LYS A 32 6.65 -9.22 0.25
N TRP A 33 6.24 -10.18 -0.57
CA TRP A 33 7.10 -11.05 -1.36
C TRP A 33 6.76 -10.95 -2.85
N GLY A 34 7.68 -11.38 -3.70
CA GLY A 34 7.45 -11.44 -5.15
C GLY A 34 8.37 -10.53 -5.96
N TYR A 35 9.18 -9.71 -5.30
CA TYR A 35 10.26 -8.97 -5.95
C TYR A 35 11.59 -9.24 -5.26
N THR A 36 12.64 -9.42 -6.04
CA THR A 36 14.01 -9.51 -5.56
C THR A 36 14.74 -8.24 -5.92
N TYR A 37 15.27 -7.52 -4.94
CA TYR A 37 16.10 -6.34 -5.14
C TYR A 37 17.42 -6.72 -5.78
N THR A 38 17.76 -6.08 -6.90
CA THR A 38 18.96 -6.38 -7.71
C THR A 38 19.83 -5.17 -7.97
N ALA A 39 19.42 -3.98 -7.47
CA ALA A 39 20.09 -2.71 -7.78
C ALA A 39 21.44 -2.53 -7.08
N ASP A 40 21.77 -3.32 -6.06
CA ASP A 40 23.01 -3.17 -5.27
C ASP A 40 23.32 -1.71 -4.87
N TRP A 41 22.26 -0.98 -4.48
CA TRP A 41 22.27 0.45 -4.12
C TRP A 41 22.68 1.41 -5.26
N GLN A 42 22.65 0.96 -6.51
CA GLN A 42 22.87 1.81 -7.68
C GLN A 42 21.53 2.41 -8.13
N VAL A 43 21.50 3.75 -8.27
CA VAL A 43 20.27 4.49 -8.61
C VAL A 43 19.86 4.25 -10.06
N ASP A 44 20.80 3.90 -10.93
CA ASP A 44 20.66 3.67 -12.37
C ASP A 44 20.66 2.19 -12.76
N ALA A 45 20.50 1.28 -11.77
CA ALA A 45 20.38 -0.15 -12.05
C ALA A 45 19.14 -0.46 -12.91
N ASP A 46 19.33 -1.27 -13.95
CA ASP A 46 18.26 -1.70 -14.84
C ASP A 46 18.35 -3.23 -15.09
N PRO A 47 17.38 -4.01 -14.58
CA PRO A 47 16.28 -3.62 -13.70
C PRO A 47 16.72 -3.47 -12.23
N PRO A 48 16.12 -2.55 -11.46
CA PRO A 48 16.43 -2.38 -10.04
C PRO A 48 15.87 -3.52 -9.17
N GLU A 49 14.86 -4.21 -9.67
CA GLU A 49 14.24 -5.38 -9.03
C GLU A 49 13.69 -6.36 -10.07
N VAL A 50 13.63 -7.63 -9.72
CA VAL A 50 13.06 -8.69 -10.57
C VAL A 50 11.82 -9.26 -9.90
N LYS A 51 10.71 -9.26 -10.65
CA LYS A 51 9.43 -9.83 -10.21
C LYS A 51 9.39 -11.34 -10.47
N ASP A 52 9.09 -12.11 -9.41
CA ASP A 52 8.87 -13.54 -9.47
C ASP A 52 7.84 -13.95 -8.42
N LEU A 53 6.65 -14.33 -8.85
CA LEU A 53 5.52 -14.72 -8.01
C LEU A 53 5.38 -16.25 -7.89
N SER A 54 6.45 -17.00 -8.09
CA SER A 54 6.47 -18.44 -7.93
C SER A 54 6.41 -18.89 -6.46
N ALA A 55 5.91 -20.11 -6.23
CA ALA A 55 5.90 -20.72 -4.90
C ALA A 55 7.31 -20.87 -4.30
N ASP A 56 8.33 -21.11 -5.12
CA ASP A 56 9.72 -21.20 -4.65
C ASP A 56 10.23 -19.85 -4.14
N THR A 57 9.90 -18.76 -4.83
CA THR A 57 10.22 -17.40 -4.37
C THR A 57 9.46 -17.08 -3.08
N LEU A 58 8.18 -17.46 -2.95
CA LEU A 58 7.44 -17.32 -1.69
C LEU A 58 8.14 -18.05 -0.54
N ARG A 59 8.54 -19.33 -0.71
CA ARG A 59 9.22 -20.11 0.35
C ARG A 59 10.53 -19.45 0.78
N ARG A 60 11.35 -19.07 -0.18
CA ARG A 60 12.65 -18.42 0.07
C ARG A 60 12.47 -17.11 0.78
N GLN A 61 11.64 -16.21 0.24
CA GLN A 61 11.45 -14.86 0.80
C GLN A 61 10.73 -14.88 2.15
N LEU A 62 9.81 -15.80 2.39
CA LEU A 62 9.20 -15.98 3.71
C LEU A 62 10.23 -16.39 4.77
N ALA A 63 11.17 -17.28 4.43
CA ALA A 63 12.25 -17.66 5.34
C ALA A 63 13.15 -16.47 5.67
N GLU A 64 13.55 -15.67 4.65
CA GLU A 64 14.35 -14.46 4.81
C GLU A 64 13.61 -13.39 5.65
N THR A 65 12.31 -13.16 5.40
CA THR A 65 11.49 -12.23 6.18
C THR A 65 11.38 -12.65 7.64
N ARG A 66 11.19 -13.96 7.90
CA ARG A 66 11.14 -14.49 9.26
C ARG A 66 12.46 -14.38 10.01
N GLU A 67 13.58 -14.46 9.33
CA GLU A 67 14.89 -14.23 9.93
C GLU A 67 15.01 -12.79 10.48
N GLN A 68 14.44 -11.80 9.79
CA GLN A 68 14.48 -10.41 10.18
C GLN A 68 13.41 -10.05 11.21
N LEU A 69 12.16 -10.44 10.97
CA LEU A 69 10.98 -9.99 11.72
C LEU A 69 10.48 -11.02 12.75
N GLY A 70 10.78 -12.30 12.57
CA GLY A 70 10.36 -13.37 13.52
C GLY A 70 8.85 -13.42 13.72
N GLU A 71 8.44 -13.50 14.98
CA GLU A 71 7.04 -13.54 15.40
C GLU A 71 6.31 -12.18 15.30
N HIS A 72 7.03 -11.10 15.00
CA HIS A 72 6.41 -9.80 14.76
C HIS A 72 5.70 -9.70 13.41
N LEU A 73 5.98 -10.61 12.46
CA LEU A 73 5.28 -10.63 11.18
C LEU A 73 3.81 -11.02 11.39
N THR A 74 2.91 -10.06 11.23
CA THR A 74 1.47 -10.25 11.42
C THR A 74 0.67 -10.30 10.12
N LEU A 75 1.22 -9.75 9.03
CA LEU A 75 0.60 -9.75 7.71
C LEU A 75 1.67 -9.98 6.62
N TYR A 76 1.42 -10.93 5.72
CA TYR A 76 2.32 -11.20 4.59
C TYR A 76 1.57 -11.16 3.27
N GLN A 77 2.05 -10.35 2.32
CA GLN A 77 1.29 -9.98 1.12
C GLN A 77 2.03 -10.35 -0.17
N ILE A 78 1.28 -10.76 -1.21
CA ILE A 78 1.78 -10.82 -2.58
C ILE A 78 2.07 -9.39 -3.04
N HIS A 79 3.27 -9.11 -3.54
CA HIS A 79 3.64 -7.78 -4.01
C HIS A 79 3.21 -7.56 -5.46
N SER A 80 2.35 -6.56 -5.68
CA SER A 80 1.86 -6.15 -7.01
C SER A 80 1.25 -7.30 -7.82
N ALA A 81 0.31 -8.04 -7.22
CA ALA A 81 -0.49 -9.01 -7.94
C ALA A 81 -1.25 -8.34 -9.10
N THR A 82 -1.40 -9.06 -10.20
CA THR A 82 -2.25 -8.68 -11.33
C THR A 82 -3.13 -9.86 -11.71
N ALA A 83 -4.30 -9.60 -12.28
CA ALA A 83 -5.19 -10.65 -12.78
C ALA A 83 -4.48 -11.58 -13.79
N SER A 84 -3.59 -11.00 -14.62
CA SER A 84 -2.83 -11.72 -15.64
C SER A 84 -1.68 -12.58 -15.10
N SER A 85 -1.22 -12.33 -13.86
CA SER A 85 -0.11 -13.09 -13.25
C SER A 85 -0.49 -14.53 -12.86
N GLY A 86 -1.78 -14.82 -12.68
CA GLY A 86 -2.28 -16.11 -12.23
C GLY A 86 -1.98 -16.44 -10.76
N VAL A 87 -1.23 -15.61 -10.05
CA VAL A 87 -0.74 -15.88 -8.68
C VAL A 87 -1.88 -16.03 -7.65
N LEU A 88 -3.00 -15.33 -7.87
CA LEU A 88 -4.15 -15.38 -6.98
C LEU A 88 -4.83 -16.76 -6.94
N GLU A 89 -4.62 -17.56 -7.98
CA GLU A 89 -5.24 -18.87 -8.18
C GLU A 89 -4.22 -20.00 -8.23
N ASP A 90 -2.92 -19.69 -8.18
CA ASP A 90 -1.87 -20.70 -8.18
C ASP A 90 -2.02 -21.65 -6.98
N PRO A 91 -2.23 -22.96 -7.20
CA PRO A 91 -2.59 -23.88 -6.11
C PRO A 91 -1.47 -24.05 -5.10
N GLU A 92 -0.21 -23.96 -5.51
CA GLU A 92 0.94 -24.14 -4.61
C GLU A 92 1.16 -22.88 -3.76
N VAL A 93 1.06 -21.69 -4.36
CA VAL A 93 1.08 -20.41 -3.63
C VAL A 93 -0.06 -20.35 -2.62
N ARG A 94 -1.27 -20.72 -3.02
CA ARG A 94 -2.45 -20.72 -2.14
C ARG A 94 -2.30 -21.67 -0.97
N ALA A 95 -1.74 -22.87 -1.19
CA ALA A 95 -1.48 -23.83 -0.11
C ALA A 95 -0.48 -23.28 0.91
N LEU A 96 0.59 -22.62 0.46
CA LEU A 96 1.58 -21.99 1.34
C LEU A 96 0.99 -20.80 2.11
N LEU A 97 0.18 -19.96 1.47
CA LEU A 97 -0.51 -18.86 2.15
C LEU A 97 -1.53 -19.36 3.17
N ALA A 98 -2.27 -20.44 2.85
CA ALA A 98 -3.20 -21.07 3.80
C ALA A 98 -2.47 -21.67 5.01
N GLU A 99 -1.30 -22.28 4.81
CA GLU A 99 -0.45 -22.77 5.91
C GLU A 99 0.03 -21.60 6.79
N LEU A 100 0.47 -20.50 6.18
CA LEU A 100 0.90 -19.30 6.90
C LEU A 100 -0.25 -18.72 7.75
N ARG A 101 -1.44 -18.63 7.16
CA ARG A 101 -2.67 -18.17 7.83
C ARG A 101 -3.05 -19.07 9.02
N SER A 102 -2.90 -20.40 8.89
CA SER A 102 -3.16 -21.35 9.98
C SER A 102 -2.22 -21.17 11.18
N ARG A 103 -1.09 -20.51 10.98
CA ARG A 103 -0.12 -20.14 12.01
C ARG A 103 -0.34 -18.74 12.60
N GLY A 104 -1.46 -18.07 12.25
CA GLY A 104 -1.84 -16.78 12.82
C GLY A 104 -1.25 -15.57 12.10
N VAL A 105 -0.63 -15.72 10.93
CA VAL A 105 -0.21 -14.59 10.10
C VAL A 105 -1.27 -14.33 9.04
N ALA A 106 -1.85 -13.14 9.03
CA ALA A 106 -2.79 -12.73 8.00
C ALA A 106 -2.11 -12.73 6.63
N VAL A 107 -2.86 -13.03 5.58
CA VAL A 107 -2.35 -13.06 4.21
C VAL A 107 -3.14 -12.12 3.31
N GLY A 108 -2.44 -11.47 2.38
CA GLY A 108 -3.05 -10.50 1.49
C GLY A 108 -2.28 -10.34 0.19
N PHE A 109 -2.65 -9.31 -0.53
CA PHE A 109 -1.96 -8.92 -1.75
C PHE A 109 -1.98 -7.40 -1.93
N SER A 110 -1.00 -6.86 -2.64
CA SER A 110 -1.10 -5.52 -3.20
C SER A 110 -1.43 -5.59 -4.69
N ALA A 111 -2.34 -4.73 -5.15
CA ALA A 111 -2.66 -4.52 -6.55
C ALA A 111 -1.94 -3.29 -7.10
N THR A 112 -1.77 -3.21 -8.42
CA THR A 112 -1.11 -2.09 -9.10
C THR A 112 -1.61 -1.94 -10.53
N GLY A 113 -1.45 -0.74 -11.10
CA GLY A 113 -1.80 -0.46 -12.49
C GLY A 113 -3.29 -0.23 -12.70
N THR A 114 -3.66 0.01 -13.96
CA THR A 114 -5.05 0.26 -14.38
C THR A 114 -5.97 -0.93 -14.14
N GLU A 115 -5.40 -2.14 -14.03
CA GLU A 115 -6.14 -3.39 -13.79
C GLU A 115 -6.40 -3.68 -12.30
N GLN A 116 -6.11 -2.74 -11.38
CA GLN A 116 -6.38 -2.93 -9.94
C GLN A 116 -7.81 -3.41 -9.66
N PRO A 117 -8.87 -2.79 -10.24
CA PRO A 117 -10.24 -3.19 -9.94
C PRO A 117 -10.50 -4.66 -10.30
N ASP A 118 -10.00 -5.12 -11.44
CA ASP A 118 -10.21 -6.50 -11.91
C ASP A 118 -9.39 -7.50 -11.07
N THR A 119 -8.17 -7.13 -10.68
CA THR A 119 -7.35 -7.92 -9.77
C THR A 119 -8.04 -8.12 -8.42
N ILE A 120 -8.63 -7.06 -7.87
CA ILE A 120 -9.34 -7.09 -6.59
C ILE A 120 -10.58 -7.99 -6.69
N ARG A 121 -11.42 -7.82 -7.71
CA ARG A 121 -12.61 -8.65 -7.92
C ARG A 121 -12.25 -10.13 -8.04
N ARG A 122 -11.20 -10.43 -8.81
CA ARG A 122 -10.70 -11.80 -8.96
C ARG A 122 -10.20 -12.41 -7.65
N ALA A 123 -9.55 -11.61 -6.80
CA ALA A 123 -9.12 -12.05 -5.47
C ALA A 123 -10.31 -12.34 -4.54
N ILE A 124 -11.39 -11.55 -4.61
CA ILE A 124 -12.64 -11.79 -3.87
C ILE A 124 -13.24 -13.13 -4.30
N GLU A 125 -13.33 -13.39 -5.62
CA GLU A 125 -13.84 -14.65 -6.17
C GLU A 125 -12.98 -15.85 -5.76
N ALA A 126 -11.66 -15.72 -5.81
CA ALA A 126 -10.72 -16.75 -5.39
C ALA A 126 -10.80 -17.04 -3.88
N GLY A 127 -11.09 -16.03 -3.07
CA GLY A 127 -11.16 -16.11 -1.61
C GLY A 127 -9.83 -16.43 -0.93
N GLY A 128 -9.84 -16.50 0.40
CA GLY A 128 -8.67 -16.91 1.19
C GLY A 128 -7.64 -15.82 1.43
N PHE A 129 -7.95 -14.56 1.14
CA PHE A 129 -7.16 -13.39 1.49
C PHE A 129 -7.83 -12.61 2.63
N ASP A 130 -7.02 -12.13 3.57
CA ASP A 130 -7.48 -11.34 4.72
C ASP A 130 -7.40 -9.84 4.43
N THR A 131 -6.52 -9.40 3.50
CA THR A 131 -6.34 -7.98 3.18
C THR A 131 -6.08 -7.75 1.70
N VAL A 132 -6.44 -6.54 1.25
CA VAL A 132 -6.03 -5.97 -0.03
C VAL A 132 -5.31 -4.64 0.20
N GLN A 133 -4.23 -4.40 -0.54
CA GLN A 133 -3.54 -3.12 -0.57
C GLN A 133 -3.57 -2.55 -1.99
N ALA A 134 -4.12 -1.34 -2.20
CA ALA A 134 -4.24 -0.74 -3.52
C ALA A 134 -3.98 0.76 -3.49
N THR A 135 -3.68 1.32 -4.67
CA THR A 135 -3.59 2.76 -4.86
C THR A 135 -4.99 3.36 -4.92
N TYR A 136 -5.25 4.30 -4.02
CA TYR A 136 -6.44 5.15 -4.03
C TYR A 136 -6.09 6.52 -3.44
N ASN A 137 -6.43 7.60 -4.14
CA ASN A 137 -6.19 8.97 -3.71
C ASN A 137 -7.09 9.95 -4.46
N LEU A 138 -6.94 11.25 -4.24
CA LEU A 138 -7.78 12.28 -4.87
C LEU A 138 -7.66 12.33 -6.41
N LEU A 139 -6.54 11.82 -6.99
CA LEU A 139 -6.31 11.79 -8.44
C LEU A 139 -6.74 10.44 -9.06
N GLU A 140 -6.57 9.33 -8.34
CA GLU A 140 -6.82 7.97 -8.82
C GLU A 140 -7.88 7.30 -7.93
N ARG A 141 -9.09 7.18 -8.44
CA ARG A 141 -10.24 6.61 -7.73
C ARG A 141 -10.81 5.35 -8.37
N SER A 142 -10.20 4.86 -9.45
CA SER A 142 -10.77 3.76 -10.26
C SER A 142 -10.98 2.46 -9.48
N ALA A 143 -10.17 2.23 -8.43
CA ALA A 143 -10.29 1.03 -7.60
C ALA A 143 -11.40 1.13 -6.53
N GLY A 144 -12.06 2.28 -6.35
CA GLY A 144 -12.98 2.54 -5.22
C GLY A 144 -14.06 1.48 -5.06
N ASP A 145 -14.86 1.23 -6.10
CA ASP A 145 -15.95 0.24 -6.05
C ASP A 145 -15.46 -1.19 -5.75
N ALA A 146 -14.27 -1.55 -6.27
CA ALA A 146 -13.69 -2.86 -6.03
C ALA A 146 -13.13 -2.99 -4.60
N LEU A 147 -12.59 -1.90 -4.03
CA LEU A 147 -12.13 -1.85 -2.65
C LEU A 147 -13.30 -1.91 -1.66
N GLU A 148 -14.39 -1.20 -1.94
CA GLU A 148 -15.63 -1.32 -1.16
C GLU A 148 -16.17 -2.76 -1.20
N ALA A 149 -16.22 -3.38 -2.37
CA ALA A 149 -16.63 -4.79 -2.50
C ALA A 149 -15.69 -5.75 -1.73
N ALA A 150 -14.40 -5.48 -1.68
CA ALA A 150 -13.44 -6.25 -0.89
C ALA A 150 -13.70 -6.10 0.62
N HIS A 151 -13.97 -4.88 1.08
CA HIS A 151 -14.36 -4.60 2.46
C HIS A 151 -15.66 -5.32 2.84
N ASP A 152 -16.69 -5.26 1.98
CA ASP A 152 -17.97 -5.96 2.17
C ASP A 152 -17.80 -7.48 2.21
N ALA A 153 -16.79 -8.01 1.50
CA ALA A 153 -16.40 -9.42 1.55
C ALA A 153 -15.59 -9.79 2.80
N GLY A 154 -15.32 -8.83 3.70
CA GLY A 154 -14.62 -9.03 4.97
C GLY A 154 -13.10 -8.93 4.88
N MET A 155 -12.57 -8.37 3.80
CA MET A 155 -11.12 -8.11 3.67
C MET A 155 -10.78 -6.74 4.29
N GLY A 156 -9.66 -6.67 5.01
CA GLY A 156 -9.10 -5.38 5.42
C GLY A 156 -8.53 -4.62 4.22
N VAL A 157 -8.89 -3.33 4.11
CA VAL A 157 -8.47 -2.47 3.00
C VAL A 157 -7.37 -1.52 3.43
N ILE A 158 -6.20 -1.65 2.79
CA ILE A 158 -5.02 -0.82 3.03
C ILE A 158 -4.78 0.07 1.80
N ILE A 159 -4.73 1.37 1.99
CA ILE A 159 -4.45 2.29 0.90
C ILE A 159 -2.96 2.63 0.85
N LYS A 160 -2.35 2.41 -0.31
CA LYS A 160 -1.01 2.89 -0.65
C LYS A 160 -1.08 4.08 -1.60
N GLU A 161 0.02 4.83 -1.71
CA GLU A 161 0.13 6.00 -2.58
C GLU A 161 -0.98 7.05 -2.34
N ALA A 162 -1.46 7.18 -1.10
CA ALA A 162 -2.50 8.14 -0.71
C ALA A 162 -2.13 9.60 -1.07
N LEU A 163 -0.83 9.90 -1.15
CA LEU A 163 -0.29 11.21 -1.55
C LEU A 163 0.17 11.27 -3.02
N ALA A 164 -0.21 10.27 -3.84
CA ALA A 164 0.13 10.20 -5.27
C ALA A 164 1.62 10.45 -5.54
N ASN A 165 2.50 9.80 -4.78
CA ASN A 165 3.97 9.94 -4.88
C ASN A 165 4.45 11.40 -4.72
N GLY A 166 3.79 12.16 -3.84
CA GLY A 166 4.09 13.56 -3.54
C GLY A 166 3.35 14.58 -4.40
N ARG A 167 2.58 14.17 -5.41
CA ARG A 167 1.76 15.07 -6.23
C ARG A 167 0.64 15.75 -5.41
N LEU A 168 0.15 15.12 -4.36
CA LEU A 168 -0.87 15.63 -3.43
C LEU A 168 -0.25 16.27 -2.17
N THR A 169 0.92 16.86 -2.30
CA THR A 169 1.58 17.66 -1.27
C THR A 169 1.87 19.06 -1.82
N ALA A 170 2.40 19.96 -1.01
CA ALA A 170 2.82 21.30 -1.46
C ALA A 170 3.73 21.29 -2.71
N ARG A 171 4.44 20.15 -2.97
CA ARG A 171 5.30 20.01 -4.16
C ARG A 171 4.50 19.89 -5.46
N GLY A 172 3.27 19.38 -5.40
CA GLY A 172 2.43 19.17 -6.60
C GLY A 172 1.79 20.44 -7.13
N GLY A 173 1.63 21.48 -6.30
CA GLY A 173 1.08 22.77 -6.69
C GLY A 173 -0.35 22.71 -7.23
N ILE A 174 -1.18 21.80 -6.74
CA ILE A 174 -2.57 21.60 -7.18
C ILE A 174 -3.45 22.69 -6.55
N GLY A 175 -3.84 23.68 -7.36
CA GLY A 175 -4.56 24.87 -6.89
C GLY A 175 -5.77 24.60 -6.00
N PRO A 176 -6.76 23.78 -6.42
CA PRO A 176 -7.92 23.47 -5.58
C PRO A 176 -7.55 22.83 -4.23
N LEU A 177 -6.55 21.93 -4.20
CA LEU A 177 -6.06 21.30 -2.96
C LEU A 177 -5.39 22.34 -2.05
N THR A 178 -4.55 23.23 -2.61
CA THR A 178 -3.90 24.31 -1.87
C THR A 178 -4.92 25.30 -1.29
N ASP A 179 -5.98 25.62 -2.03
CA ASP A 179 -7.02 26.53 -1.56
C ASP A 179 -7.86 25.90 -0.43
N ALA A 180 -8.21 24.62 -0.55
CA ALA A 180 -8.88 23.86 0.52
C ALA A 180 -8.00 23.78 1.79
N ALA A 181 -6.73 23.45 1.63
CA ALA A 181 -5.77 23.38 2.74
C ALA A 181 -5.63 24.73 3.46
N ARG A 182 -5.48 25.81 2.71
CA ARG A 182 -5.42 27.17 3.26
C ARG A 182 -6.69 27.56 4.02
N ARG A 183 -7.87 27.24 3.48
CA ARG A 183 -9.17 27.52 4.12
C ARG A 183 -9.31 26.78 5.45
N LEU A 184 -8.81 25.55 5.53
CA LEU A 184 -8.85 24.72 6.72
C LEU A 184 -7.73 25.04 7.72
N GLY A 185 -6.70 25.79 7.33
CA GLY A 185 -5.48 25.99 8.12
C GLY A 185 -4.67 24.71 8.27
N MET A 186 -4.75 23.82 7.28
CA MET A 186 -4.07 22.51 7.23
C MET A 186 -3.07 22.46 6.08
N THR A 187 -2.34 21.37 5.96
CA THR A 187 -1.43 21.11 4.84
C THR A 187 -2.13 20.32 3.73
N GLU A 188 -1.62 20.38 2.51
CA GLU A 188 -2.17 19.66 1.36
C GLU A 188 -2.15 18.13 1.57
N ASP A 189 -1.08 17.62 2.14
CA ASP A 189 -0.94 16.19 2.46
C ASP A 189 -1.97 15.74 3.50
N ALA A 190 -2.24 16.55 4.53
CA ALA A 190 -3.27 16.25 5.51
C ALA A 190 -4.66 16.21 4.88
N VAL A 191 -5.00 17.20 4.02
CA VAL A 191 -6.29 17.21 3.31
C VAL A 191 -6.42 16.01 2.37
N ALA A 192 -5.37 15.67 1.63
CA ALA A 192 -5.38 14.53 0.72
C ALA A 192 -5.58 13.20 1.46
N LEU A 193 -4.89 13.00 2.59
CA LEU A 193 -5.07 11.83 3.45
C LEU A 193 -6.47 11.79 4.08
N ALA A 194 -7.02 12.93 4.51
CA ALA A 194 -8.37 13.01 5.05
C ALA A 194 -9.41 12.53 4.03
N GLY A 195 -9.26 12.90 2.75
CA GLY A 195 -10.15 12.43 1.68
C GLY A 195 -10.09 10.92 1.43
N VAL A 196 -8.95 10.29 1.71
CA VAL A 196 -8.80 8.83 1.68
C VAL A 196 -9.46 8.20 2.91
N LEU A 197 -9.14 8.70 4.10
CA LEU A 197 -9.63 8.18 5.39
C LEU A 197 -11.14 8.37 5.57
N ALA A 198 -11.76 9.30 4.84
CA ALA A 198 -13.20 9.52 4.84
C ALA A 198 -14.00 8.40 4.15
N ARG A 199 -13.34 7.49 3.43
CA ARG A 199 -14.03 6.36 2.80
C ARG A 199 -14.33 5.30 3.86
N PRO A 200 -15.60 4.87 4.02
CA PRO A 200 -16.01 3.97 5.11
C PRO A 200 -15.38 2.57 5.01
N TRP A 201 -14.89 2.22 3.84
CA TRP A 201 -14.22 0.95 3.54
C TRP A 201 -12.70 1.01 3.70
N VAL A 202 -12.09 2.13 4.12
CA VAL A 202 -10.65 2.23 4.37
C VAL A 202 -10.33 1.87 5.82
N ASP A 203 -9.59 0.80 6.03
CA ASP A 203 -9.12 0.40 7.36
C ASP A 203 -7.79 1.06 7.72
N ALA A 204 -6.91 1.27 6.73
CA ALA A 204 -5.62 1.92 6.94
C ALA A 204 -5.14 2.65 5.69
N ALA A 205 -4.49 3.80 5.87
CA ALA A 205 -3.76 4.51 4.83
C ALA A 205 -2.26 4.58 5.18
N LEU A 206 -1.41 4.15 4.24
CA LEU A 206 0.04 4.25 4.39
C LEU A 206 0.48 5.69 4.17
N SER A 207 1.05 6.31 5.20
CA SER A 207 1.38 7.74 5.17
C SER A 207 2.55 8.08 4.24
N GLY A 208 3.49 7.14 4.02
CA GLY A 208 4.67 7.36 3.17
C GLY A 208 5.62 8.46 3.69
N ALA A 209 5.50 8.85 4.95
CA ALA A 209 6.35 9.89 5.53
C ALA A 209 7.82 9.42 5.63
N ALA A 210 8.74 10.24 5.12
CA ALA A 210 10.18 10.00 5.18
C ALA A 210 10.86 10.80 6.31
N THR A 211 10.18 11.79 6.88
CA THR A 211 10.67 12.62 7.99
C THR A 211 9.65 12.70 9.12
N VAL A 212 10.11 13.07 10.31
CA VAL A 212 9.23 13.27 11.48
C VAL A 212 8.22 14.39 11.21
N ASP A 213 8.63 15.47 10.56
CA ASP A 213 7.75 16.60 10.24
C ASP A 213 6.64 16.19 9.26
N GLN A 214 6.98 15.38 8.24
CA GLN A 214 5.97 14.81 7.34
C GLN A 214 5.00 13.88 8.08
N LEU A 215 5.49 13.06 9.01
CA LEU A 215 4.63 12.21 9.81
C LEU A 215 3.69 13.04 10.69
N HIS A 216 4.17 14.09 11.33
CA HIS A 216 3.33 14.98 12.13
C HIS A 216 2.27 15.66 11.25
N SER A 217 2.65 16.16 10.07
CA SER A 217 1.71 16.73 9.10
C SER A 217 0.63 15.72 8.70
N ASN A 218 1.03 14.52 8.28
CA ASN A 218 0.11 13.47 7.85
C ASN A 218 -0.87 13.05 8.97
N LEU A 219 -0.43 13.03 10.23
CA LEU A 219 -1.28 12.68 11.37
C LEU A 219 -2.40 13.69 11.61
N THR A 220 -2.25 14.96 11.21
CA THR A 220 -3.34 15.95 11.35
C THR A 220 -4.53 15.66 10.43
N ALA A 221 -4.39 14.75 9.46
CA ALA A 221 -5.49 14.33 8.60
C ALA A 221 -6.72 13.83 9.38
N VAL A 222 -6.52 13.21 10.55
CA VAL A 222 -7.61 12.69 11.38
C VAL A 222 -8.43 13.80 12.09
N GLU A 223 -7.93 15.03 12.08
CA GLU A 223 -8.61 16.21 12.65
C GLU A 223 -9.56 16.87 11.64
N ILE A 224 -9.45 16.52 10.35
CA ILE A 224 -10.24 17.10 9.27
C ILE A 224 -11.57 16.36 9.15
N VAL A 225 -12.66 17.09 9.29
CA VAL A 225 -13.99 16.56 8.98
C VAL A 225 -14.20 16.70 7.47
N TRP A 226 -14.25 15.56 6.78
CA TRP A 226 -14.52 15.51 5.35
C TRP A 226 -16.01 15.65 5.12
N ASP A 227 -16.43 16.74 4.50
CA ASP A 227 -17.83 17.08 4.22
C ASP A 227 -18.12 17.15 2.71
N GLU A 228 -19.37 17.36 2.36
CA GLU A 228 -19.80 17.50 0.95
C GLU A 228 -19.09 18.66 0.25
N THR A 229 -18.75 19.72 0.97
CA THR A 229 -18.05 20.90 0.38
C THR A 229 -16.65 20.50 -0.08
N LEU A 230 -15.88 19.75 0.74
CA LEU A 230 -14.56 19.24 0.37
C LEU A 230 -14.64 18.22 -0.76
N GLU A 231 -15.65 17.34 -0.73
CA GLU A 231 -15.86 16.37 -1.81
C GLU A 231 -16.14 17.07 -3.13
N ASP A 232 -17.03 18.06 -3.16
CA ASP A 232 -17.36 18.82 -4.37
C ASP A 232 -16.16 19.62 -4.90
N GLU A 233 -15.46 20.34 -4.02
CA GLU A 233 -14.28 21.15 -4.39
C GLU A 233 -13.15 20.30 -5.00
N LEU A 234 -12.97 19.07 -4.52
CA LEU A 234 -11.84 18.23 -4.88
C LEU A 234 -12.19 17.07 -5.83
N SER A 235 -13.49 16.85 -6.11
CA SER A 235 -13.94 15.82 -7.05
C SER A 235 -13.38 16.00 -8.47
N GLY A 236 -13.21 17.24 -8.89
CA GLY A 236 -12.64 17.59 -10.20
C GLY A 236 -11.16 17.27 -10.37
N LEU A 237 -10.46 16.81 -9.32
CA LEU A 237 -9.05 16.41 -9.39
C LEU A 237 -8.85 15.02 -9.98
N VAL A 238 -9.90 14.20 -10.08
CA VAL A 238 -9.82 12.83 -10.57
C VAL A 238 -9.30 12.81 -12.00
N GLU A 239 -8.23 12.06 -12.23
CA GLU A 239 -7.62 11.87 -13.54
C GLU A 239 -8.18 10.60 -14.21
N PRO A 240 -8.18 10.52 -15.54
CA PRO A 240 -8.33 9.22 -16.21
C PRO A 240 -7.24 8.26 -15.73
N SER A 241 -7.62 7.03 -15.36
CA SER A 241 -6.71 6.06 -14.74
C SER A 241 -5.45 5.81 -15.58
N ASP A 242 -5.60 5.65 -16.91
CA ASP A 242 -4.45 5.48 -17.81
C ASP A 242 -3.47 6.66 -17.73
N GLY A 243 -3.98 7.89 -17.66
CA GLY A 243 -3.17 9.11 -17.52
C GLY A 243 -2.43 9.16 -16.19
N TYR A 244 -3.11 8.81 -15.09
CA TYR A 244 -2.49 8.74 -13.77
C TYR A 244 -1.34 7.73 -13.75
N TRP A 245 -1.58 6.50 -14.23
CA TRP A 245 -0.59 5.44 -14.22
C TRP A 245 0.58 5.70 -15.16
N HIS A 246 0.34 6.36 -16.29
CA HIS A 246 1.41 6.83 -17.19
C HIS A 246 2.30 7.85 -16.46
N THR A 247 1.71 8.90 -15.89
CA THR A 247 2.45 9.91 -15.11
C THR A 247 3.22 9.27 -13.95
N ARG A 248 2.59 8.31 -13.24
CA ARG A 248 3.21 7.59 -12.12
C ARG A 248 4.44 6.79 -12.57
N SER A 249 4.41 6.19 -13.77
CA SER A 249 5.54 5.40 -14.29
C SER A 249 6.75 6.26 -14.67
N ASP A 250 6.52 7.54 -15.00
CA ASP A 250 7.57 8.48 -15.38
C ASP A 250 8.23 9.17 -14.17
N LEU A 251 7.67 8.99 -12.97
CA LEU A 251 8.28 9.53 -11.75
C LEU A 251 9.57 8.78 -11.45
N THR A 252 10.65 9.55 -11.27
CA THR A 252 11.94 9.00 -10.85
C THR A 252 11.85 8.45 -9.42
N TRP A 253 12.48 7.32 -9.19
CA TRP A 253 12.68 6.79 -7.84
C TRP A 253 13.68 7.71 -7.10
N THR A 254 13.23 8.47 -6.12
CA THR A 254 14.06 9.36 -5.30
C THR A 254 13.91 9.02 -3.83
#